data_7681fb07cf800f2854895a383483c2f0
#
_entry.id   7681fb07cf800f2854895a383483c2f0
#
_cell.length_a   1.000
_cell.length_b   1.000
_cell.length_c   1.000
_cell.angle_alpha   90.00
_cell.angle_beta   90.00
_cell.angle_gamma   90.00
#
_symmetry.space_group_name_H-M   'P 1'
#
loop_
_entity.id
_entity.type
_entity.pdbx_description
1 polymer ?
#
loop_
_entity_poly.entity_id
_entity_poly.type
_entity_poly.pdbx_seq_one_letter_code
_entity_poly.pdbx_strand_id
1 'polypeptide(L)'
;MALELETFLPYRLANLASKMSEQFAPVYQQQSDLTVAQWRILFNLAQFGQSNAKVLCEQAAMDKSTVSRAIKALIDKHYVMSVVNPDDKRASLLKLSEQGLSLYQQLAPSALAWEKSLLEVLSNAEYQTLLNCLDKLTSKLAE
;
A
#
# COMPACT_ATOMS: atom_id res chain seq x y z
N MET A 1 11.41 5.45 -35.50
CA MET A 1 10.65 4.51 -34.68
C MET A 1 9.78 5.29 -33.70
N ALA A 2 8.49 5.05 -33.73
CA ALA A 2 7.56 5.73 -32.83
C ALA A 2 7.45 4.97 -31.51
N LEU A 3 7.32 5.69 -30.41
CA LEU A 3 7.03 5.10 -29.11
C LEU A 3 5.56 4.70 -29.06
N GLU A 4 5.30 3.44 -28.73
CA GLU A 4 3.95 2.91 -28.55
C GLU A 4 3.66 2.78 -27.06
N LEU A 5 2.70 3.56 -26.56
CA LEU A 5 2.36 3.57 -25.13
C LEU A 5 1.90 2.20 -24.63
N GLU A 6 1.20 1.43 -25.46
CA GLU A 6 0.69 0.11 -25.09
C GLU A 6 1.79 -0.88 -24.71
N THR A 7 2.99 -0.71 -25.26
CA THR A 7 4.14 -1.55 -24.96
C THR A 7 5.23 -0.84 -24.18
N PHE A 8 5.07 0.46 -23.94
CA PHE A 8 6.02 1.21 -23.11
C PHE A 8 5.80 0.85 -21.63
N LEU A 9 6.77 0.17 -21.06
CA LEU A 9 6.62 -0.50 -19.76
C LEU A 9 6.14 0.41 -18.63
N PRO A 10 6.71 1.62 -18.42
CA PRO A 10 6.23 2.49 -17.33
C PRO A 10 4.75 2.83 -17.44
N TYR A 11 4.26 3.12 -18.65
CA TYR A 11 2.86 3.43 -18.90
C TYR A 11 1.98 2.22 -18.67
N ARG A 12 2.40 1.07 -19.19
CA ARG A 12 1.65 -0.18 -19.04
C ARG A 12 1.52 -0.61 -17.58
N LEU A 13 2.60 -0.52 -16.82
CA LEU A 13 2.57 -0.86 -15.39
C LEU A 13 1.73 0.13 -14.59
N ALA A 14 1.81 1.43 -14.88
CA ALA A 14 1.00 2.44 -14.22
C ALA A 14 -0.49 2.19 -14.43
N ASN A 15 -0.88 1.87 -15.67
CA ASN A 15 -2.28 1.56 -15.99
C ASN A 15 -2.75 0.29 -15.29
N LEU A 16 -1.94 -0.76 -15.30
CA LEU A 16 -2.30 -2.01 -14.63
C LEU A 16 -2.44 -1.81 -13.13
N ALA A 17 -1.50 -1.11 -12.50
CA ALA A 17 -1.56 -0.82 -11.07
C ALA A 17 -2.81 0.00 -10.72
N SER A 18 -3.17 0.99 -11.55
CA SER A 18 -4.39 1.79 -11.34
C SER A 18 -5.64 0.94 -11.41
N LYS A 19 -5.74 0.03 -12.38
CA LYS A 19 -6.89 -0.87 -12.51
C LYS A 19 -6.99 -1.83 -11.34
N MET A 20 -5.87 -2.38 -10.89
CA MET A 20 -5.84 -3.24 -9.71
C MET A 20 -6.33 -2.49 -8.48
N SER A 21 -5.83 -1.28 -8.24
CA SER A 21 -6.22 -0.44 -7.12
C SER A 21 -7.72 -0.11 -7.15
N GLU A 22 -8.23 0.24 -8.32
CA GLU A 22 -9.64 0.58 -8.52
C GLU A 22 -10.56 -0.63 -8.26
N GLN A 23 -10.20 -1.80 -8.75
CA GLN A 23 -11.01 -3.00 -8.57
C GLN A 23 -10.87 -3.62 -7.18
N PHE A 24 -9.75 -3.37 -6.51
CA PHE A 24 -9.55 -3.81 -5.14
C PHE A 24 -10.32 -2.94 -4.13
N ALA A 25 -10.51 -1.66 -4.42
CA ALA A 25 -11.14 -0.72 -3.49
C ALA A 25 -12.48 -1.22 -2.92
N PRO A 26 -13.43 -1.74 -3.71
CA PRO A 26 -14.69 -2.25 -3.16
C PRO A 26 -14.50 -3.35 -2.11
N VAL A 27 -13.42 -4.12 -2.20
CA VAL A 27 -13.16 -5.24 -1.28
C VAL A 27 -13.02 -4.74 0.16
N TYR A 28 -12.22 -3.71 0.39
CA TYR A 28 -12.07 -3.16 1.74
C TYR A 28 -13.15 -2.12 2.06
N GLN A 29 -13.73 -1.47 1.05
CA GLN A 29 -14.76 -0.45 1.27
C GLN A 29 -16.13 -1.03 1.62
N GLN A 30 -16.37 -2.30 1.37
CA GLN A 30 -17.57 -3.00 1.85
C GLN A 30 -17.53 -3.20 3.37
N GLN A 31 -16.36 -3.24 3.97
CA GLN A 31 -16.17 -3.51 5.39
C GLN A 31 -15.65 -2.30 6.16
N SER A 32 -15.32 -1.20 5.46
CA SER A 32 -14.73 -0.01 6.07
C SER A 32 -15.03 1.22 5.22
N ASP A 33 -14.73 2.38 5.77
CA ASP A 33 -14.81 3.66 5.05
C ASP A 33 -13.43 4.15 4.61
N LEU A 34 -12.46 3.26 4.51
CA LEU A 34 -11.09 3.64 4.15
C LEU A 34 -11.00 4.09 2.70
N THR A 35 -10.22 5.15 2.48
CA THR A 35 -9.79 5.55 1.14
C THR A 35 -8.60 4.71 0.70
N VAL A 36 -8.22 4.81 -0.58
CA VAL A 36 -7.02 4.13 -1.12
C VAL A 36 -5.79 4.50 -0.30
N ALA A 37 -5.58 5.80 -0.03
CA ALA A 37 -4.42 6.24 0.74
C ALA A 37 -4.44 5.69 2.17
N GLN A 38 -5.62 5.66 2.80
CA GLN A 38 -5.77 5.18 4.17
C GLN A 38 -5.47 3.69 4.30
N TRP A 39 -5.99 2.83 3.40
CA TRP A 39 -5.71 1.42 3.50
C TRP A 39 -4.21 1.13 3.29
N ARG A 40 -3.56 1.85 2.38
CA ARG A 40 -2.11 1.68 2.16
C ARG A 40 -1.30 2.00 3.41
N ILE A 41 -1.65 3.06 4.11
CA ILE A 41 -0.99 3.43 5.37
C ILE A 41 -1.26 2.39 6.45
N LEU A 42 -2.53 2.00 6.62
CA LEU A 42 -2.92 1.00 7.59
C LEU A 42 -2.16 -0.31 7.41
N PHE A 43 -2.10 -0.82 6.18
CA PHE A 43 -1.45 -2.07 5.87
C PHE A 43 0.08 -1.99 6.00
N ASN A 44 0.68 -0.85 5.65
CA ASN A 44 2.11 -0.63 5.85
C ASN A 44 2.47 -0.63 7.34
N LEU A 45 1.67 0.03 8.17
CA LEU A 45 1.89 0.02 9.62
C LEU A 45 1.70 -1.37 10.22
N ALA A 46 0.74 -2.14 9.71
CA ALA A 46 0.53 -3.52 10.16
C ALA A 46 1.71 -4.42 9.80
N GLN A 47 2.26 -4.27 8.59
CA GLN A 47 3.32 -5.12 8.07
C GLN A 47 4.69 -4.77 8.68
N PHE A 48 5.01 -3.49 8.79
CA PHE A 48 6.36 -3.04 9.14
C PHE A 48 6.43 -2.47 10.57
N GLY A 49 5.30 -2.34 11.25
CA GLY A 49 5.24 -1.81 12.59
C GLY A 49 5.34 -0.30 12.65
N GLN A 50 5.82 0.21 13.77
CA GLN A 50 5.94 1.62 14.05
C GLN A 50 6.81 2.33 12.99
N SER A 51 6.36 3.50 12.52
CA SER A 51 7.00 4.22 11.43
C SER A 51 6.77 5.73 11.57
N ASN A 52 7.27 6.48 10.60
CA ASN A 52 7.05 7.92 10.51
C ASN A 52 6.48 8.29 9.12
N ALA A 53 6.02 9.53 8.98
CA ALA A 53 5.37 9.98 7.75
C ALA A 53 6.29 9.89 6.52
N LYS A 54 7.59 10.17 6.69
CA LYS A 54 8.55 10.11 5.57
C LYS A 54 8.69 8.67 5.03
N VAL A 55 8.85 7.71 5.92
CA VAL A 55 8.96 6.30 5.54
C VAL A 55 7.67 5.80 4.91
N LEU A 56 6.52 6.22 5.45
CA LEU A 56 5.22 5.85 4.88
C LEU A 56 5.02 6.40 3.47
N CYS A 57 5.50 7.62 3.18
CA CYS A 57 5.47 8.16 1.82
C CYS A 57 6.22 7.26 0.84
N GLU A 58 7.41 6.81 1.24
CA GLU A 58 8.24 5.94 0.40
C GLU A 58 7.60 4.56 0.22
N GLN A 59 7.15 3.94 1.31
CA GLN A 59 6.55 2.60 1.28
C GLN A 59 5.22 2.57 0.53
N ALA A 60 4.39 3.58 0.71
CA ALA A 60 3.07 3.64 0.09
C ALA A 60 3.11 4.23 -1.34
N ALA A 61 4.26 4.74 -1.77
CA ALA A 61 4.45 5.38 -3.09
C ALA A 61 3.45 6.51 -3.31
N MET A 62 3.30 7.40 -2.32
CA MET A 62 2.39 8.54 -2.35
C MET A 62 3.11 9.82 -1.92
N ASP A 63 2.59 10.96 -2.36
CA ASP A 63 3.16 12.24 -2.00
C ASP A 63 2.89 12.60 -0.52
N LYS A 64 3.68 13.53 -0.01
CA LYS A 64 3.64 13.95 1.39
C LYS A 64 2.26 14.49 1.81
N SER A 65 1.64 15.27 0.94
CA SER A 65 0.33 15.88 1.24
C SER A 65 -0.76 14.80 1.38
N THR A 66 -0.79 13.84 0.46
CA THR A 66 -1.74 12.71 0.49
C THR A 66 -1.55 11.87 1.75
N VAL A 67 -0.29 11.55 2.08
CA VAL A 67 0.04 10.75 3.26
C VAL A 67 -0.33 11.48 4.54
N SER A 68 -0.02 12.77 4.64
CA SER A 68 -0.35 13.57 5.83
C SER A 68 -1.86 13.61 6.09
N ARG A 69 -2.66 13.80 5.04
CA ARG A 69 -4.13 13.80 5.16
C ARG A 69 -4.65 12.43 5.57
N ALA A 70 -4.10 11.37 4.99
CA ALA A 70 -4.52 10.00 5.33
C ALA A 70 -4.19 9.65 6.77
N ILE A 71 -2.99 10.01 7.25
CA ILE A 71 -2.58 9.80 8.64
C ILE A 71 -3.53 10.53 9.59
N LYS A 72 -3.82 11.80 9.32
CA LYS A 72 -4.74 12.59 10.15
C LYS A 72 -6.12 11.94 10.22
N ALA A 73 -6.65 11.51 9.08
CA ALA A 73 -7.95 10.83 9.02
C ALA A 73 -7.94 9.53 9.83
N LEU A 74 -6.87 8.74 9.72
CA LEU A 74 -6.74 7.48 10.46
C LEU A 74 -6.64 7.71 11.97
N ILE A 75 -5.96 8.79 12.40
CA ILE A 75 -5.92 9.17 13.80
C ILE A 75 -7.31 9.59 14.28
N ASP A 76 -8.02 10.40 13.49
CA ASP A 76 -9.39 10.84 13.83
C ASP A 76 -10.35 9.65 13.91
N LYS A 77 -10.14 8.62 13.14
CA LYS A 77 -10.94 7.38 13.17
C LYS A 77 -10.49 6.39 14.25
N HIS A 78 -9.45 6.72 15.00
CA HIS A 78 -8.87 5.90 16.09
C HIS A 78 -8.20 4.61 15.60
N TYR A 79 -7.77 4.55 14.36
CA TYR A 79 -7.03 3.41 13.83
C TYR A 79 -5.52 3.54 13.96
N VAL A 80 -5.02 4.77 14.07
CA VAL A 80 -3.59 5.08 14.17
C VAL A 80 -3.36 5.98 15.37
N MET A 81 -2.26 5.74 16.06
CA MET A 81 -1.80 6.53 17.19
C MET A 81 -0.50 7.22 16.84
N SER A 82 -0.37 8.49 17.26
CA SER A 82 0.89 9.19 17.23
C SER A 82 1.54 9.07 18.60
N VAL A 83 2.80 8.64 18.64
CA VAL A 83 3.55 8.52 19.88
C VAL A 83 4.82 9.36 19.78
N VAL A 84 5.28 9.85 20.94
CA VAL A 84 6.49 10.66 20.98
C VAL A 84 7.70 9.78 20.69
N ASN A 85 8.57 10.25 19.76
CA ASN A 85 9.85 9.61 19.54
C ASN A 85 10.80 10.00 20.66
N PRO A 86 11.27 9.06 21.51
CA PRO A 86 12.18 9.40 22.61
C PRO A 86 13.52 9.97 22.14
N ASP A 87 13.94 9.64 20.92
CA ASP A 87 15.21 10.11 20.34
C ASP A 87 15.09 11.47 19.65
N ASP A 88 13.89 11.82 19.16
CA ASP A 88 13.63 13.10 18.51
C ASP A 88 12.18 13.52 18.75
N LYS A 89 11.99 14.46 19.66
CA LYS A 89 10.67 14.96 20.03
C LYS A 89 9.96 15.73 18.91
N ARG A 90 10.68 16.09 17.83
CA ARG A 90 10.11 16.81 16.69
C ARG A 90 9.46 15.85 15.69
N ALA A 91 9.86 14.58 15.71
CA ALA A 91 9.33 13.56 14.81
C ALA A 91 8.36 12.67 15.58
N SER A 92 7.13 12.58 15.08
CA SER A 92 6.12 11.65 15.62
C SER A 92 6.35 10.27 15.06
N LEU A 93 6.25 9.28 15.91
CA LEU A 93 6.15 7.88 15.49
C LEU A 93 4.68 7.51 15.41
N LEU A 94 4.35 6.73 14.41
CA LEU A 94 2.98 6.31 14.12
C LEU A 94 2.89 4.80 14.27
N LYS A 95 1.82 4.33 14.88
CA LYS A 95 1.55 2.90 15.02
C LYS A 95 0.06 2.65 14.97
N LEU A 96 -0.33 1.41 14.71
CA LEU A 96 -1.73 1.03 14.79
C LEU A 96 -2.20 1.03 16.25
N SER A 97 -3.43 1.48 16.44
CA SER A 97 -4.16 1.22 17.68
C SER A 97 -4.65 -0.22 17.70
N GLU A 98 -5.25 -0.65 18.81
CA GLU A 98 -5.93 -1.94 18.87
C GLU A 98 -7.04 -2.05 17.82
N GLN A 99 -7.80 -0.96 17.63
CA GLN A 99 -8.85 -0.90 16.61
C GLN A 99 -8.28 -0.97 15.20
N GLY A 100 -7.15 -0.31 14.95
CA GLY A 100 -6.47 -0.38 13.65
C GLY A 100 -5.96 -1.78 13.34
N LEU A 101 -5.37 -2.44 14.32
CA LEU A 101 -4.94 -3.82 14.17
C LEU A 101 -6.11 -4.77 13.92
N SER A 102 -7.20 -4.57 14.66
CA SER A 102 -8.43 -5.35 14.49
C SER A 102 -9.02 -5.18 13.07
N LEU A 103 -9.05 -3.94 12.58
CA LEU A 103 -9.52 -3.67 11.22
C LEU A 103 -8.63 -4.35 10.19
N TYR A 104 -7.31 -4.24 10.34
CA TYR A 104 -6.37 -4.92 9.45
C TYR A 104 -6.64 -6.44 9.43
N GLN A 105 -6.80 -7.05 10.59
CA GLN A 105 -7.05 -8.49 10.70
C GLN A 105 -8.39 -8.90 10.05
N GLN A 106 -9.35 -8.00 10.07
CA GLN A 106 -10.64 -8.20 9.40
C GLN A 106 -10.52 -8.11 7.88
N LEU A 107 -9.73 -7.17 7.38
CA LEU A 107 -9.61 -6.89 5.94
C LEU A 107 -8.62 -7.81 5.22
N ALA A 108 -7.57 -8.26 5.90
CA ALA A 108 -6.49 -9.02 5.27
C ALA A 108 -6.97 -10.31 4.57
N PRO A 109 -7.85 -11.13 5.14
CA PRO A 109 -8.33 -12.31 4.44
C PRO A 109 -9.05 -12.02 3.13
N SER A 110 -9.84 -10.94 3.08
CA SER A 110 -10.54 -10.52 1.87
C SER A 110 -9.57 -10.01 0.81
N ALA A 111 -8.53 -9.29 1.22
CA ALA A 111 -7.48 -8.83 0.32
C ALA A 111 -6.74 -10.01 -0.32
N LEU A 112 -6.36 -11.00 0.50
CA LEU A 112 -5.67 -12.18 0.01
C LEU A 112 -6.56 -13.02 -0.91
N ALA A 113 -7.84 -13.15 -0.61
CA ALA A 113 -8.77 -13.87 -1.46
C ALA A 113 -8.95 -13.18 -2.82
N TRP A 114 -9.04 -11.86 -2.82
CA TRP A 114 -9.12 -11.07 -4.06
C TRP A 114 -7.87 -11.25 -4.92
N GLU A 115 -6.69 -11.14 -4.31
CA GLU A 115 -5.42 -11.33 -5.01
C GLU A 115 -5.32 -12.73 -5.60
N LYS A 116 -5.67 -13.74 -4.82
CA LYS A 116 -5.65 -15.15 -5.27
C LYS A 116 -6.53 -15.33 -6.50
N SER A 117 -7.73 -14.76 -6.50
CA SER A 117 -8.65 -14.83 -7.62
C SER A 117 -8.06 -14.15 -8.87
N LEU A 118 -7.45 -12.98 -8.71
CA LEU A 118 -6.79 -12.27 -9.80
C LEU A 118 -5.66 -13.11 -10.41
N LEU A 119 -4.85 -13.75 -9.56
CA LEU A 119 -3.66 -14.48 -9.98
C LEU A 119 -3.97 -15.86 -10.58
N GLU A 120 -5.21 -16.32 -10.55
CA GLU A 120 -5.62 -17.58 -11.16
C GLU A 120 -5.36 -17.64 -12.67
N VAL A 121 -5.25 -16.49 -13.33
CA VAL A 121 -4.94 -16.42 -14.76
C VAL A 121 -3.47 -16.73 -15.06
N LEU A 122 -2.62 -16.83 -14.04
CA LEU A 122 -1.20 -17.13 -14.17
C LEU A 122 -0.90 -18.52 -13.61
N SER A 123 0.03 -19.21 -14.27
CA SER A 123 0.61 -20.42 -13.67
C SER A 123 1.55 -20.03 -12.53
N ASN A 124 1.89 -20.98 -11.67
CA ASN A 124 2.88 -20.75 -10.60
C ASN A 124 4.21 -20.28 -11.16
N ALA A 125 4.66 -20.88 -12.27
CA ALA A 125 5.92 -20.49 -12.92
C ALA A 125 5.87 -19.06 -13.43
N GLU A 126 4.75 -18.66 -14.06
CA GLU A 126 4.56 -17.29 -14.54
C GLU A 126 4.55 -16.29 -13.41
N TYR A 127 3.87 -16.62 -12.32
CA TYR A 127 3.83 -15.74 -11.14
C TYR A 127 5.23 -15.54 -10.54
N GLN A 128 5.99 -16.63 -10.37
CA GLN A 128 7.36 -16.54 -9.83
C GLN A 128 8.27 -15.72 -10.75
N THR A 129 8.14 -15.91 -12.07
CA THR A 129 8.89 -15.13 -13.06
C THR A 129 8.51 -13.64 -12.96
N LEU A 130 7.23 -13.33 -12.81
CA LEU A 130 6.78 -11.94 -12.65
C LEU A 130 7.42 -11.29 -11.42
N LEU A 131 7.38 -11.97 -10.27
CA LEU A 131 7.98 -11.45 -9.04
C LEU A 131 9.49 -11.22 -9.22
N ASN A 132 10.19 -12.17 -9.84
CA ASN A 132 11.62 -12.03 -10.10
C ASN A 132 11.92 -10.84 -11.02
N CYS A 133 11.10 -10.64 -12.05
CA CYS A 133 11.25 -9.50 -12.95
C CYS A 133 11.01 -8.18 -12.24
N LEU A 134 9.99 -8.10 -11.40
CA LEU A 134 9.71 -6.89 -10.60
C LEU A 134 10.87 -6.58 -9.66
N ASP A 135 11.44 -7.59 -9.02
CA ASP A 135 12.61 -7.43 -8.12
C ASP A 135 13.83 -6.89 -8.88
N LYS A 136 14.10 -7.42 -10.06
CA LYS A 136 15.22 -6.96 -10.90
C LYS A 136 15.04 -5.50 -11.32
N LEU A 137 13.84 -5.12 -11.72
CA LEU A 137 13.54 -3.74 -12.10
C LEU A 137 13.66 -2.80 -10.91
N THR A 138 13.16 -3.21 -9.76
CA THR A 138 13.25 -2.44 -8.52
C THR A 138 14.71 -2.20 -8.14
N SER A 139 15.55 -3.24 -8.21
CA SER A 139 16.98 -3.14 -7.90
C SER A 139 17.69 -2.20 -8.86
N LYS A 140 17.35 -2.25 -10.14
CA LYS A 140 17.94 -1.37 -11.15
C LYS A 140 17.61 0.09 -10.88
N LEU A 141 16.36 0.38 -10.49
CA LEU A 141 15.92 1.73 -10.22
C LEU A 141 16.47 2.31 -8.92
N ALA A 142 16.96 1.45 -8.01
CA ALA A 142 17.57 1.88 -6.75
C ALA A 142 19.04 2.31 -6.91
N GLU A 143 19.66 2.07 -8.08
CA GLU A 143 21.02 2.50 -8.37
C GLU A 143 21.13 4.02 -8.47
#